data_b386f5d24727260cbbef8bbf5545a47b
#
_entry.id   b386f5d24727260cbbef8bbf5545a47b
#
_cell.length_a   1.000
_cell.length_b   1.000
_cell.length_c   1.000
_cell.angle_alpha   90.00
_cell.angle_beta   90.00
_cell.angle_gamma   90.00
#
_symmetry.space_group_name_H-M   'P 1'
#
loop_
_entity.id
_entity.type
_entity.pdbx_description
1 polymer ?
#
loop_
_entity_poly.entity_id
_entity_poly.type
_entity_poly.pdbx_seq_one_letter_code
_entity_poly.pdbx_strand_id
1 'polypeptide(L)'
;MSYLPSAIHDLANRWQTVDPRFGRPNAPPIELDLGCGTGGFTLALARRYPERLILGAEVQLGRLRRLQNVIRQGGFRNMELMLVNNLELIGFMLPDASVRRLHLLCPDPWPKARHRAKRLATSAFFTQVARVLEPGGVLHLATDHVPYHEAQQAVVEGLPFFRAAPEAIADLADLETDFERKWKAAGKPVPHLAYVRLAET
;
A
#
# COMPACT_ATOMS: atom_id res chain seq x y z
N MET A 1 2.04 -14.55 25.93
CA MET A 1 2.59 -15.08 24.65
C MET A 1 3.55 -14.07 24.10
N SER A 2 4.82 -14.43 23.90
CA SER A 2 5.80 -13.54 23.27
C SER A 2 5.41 -13.42 21.79
N TYR A 3 5.03 -12.22 21.37
CA TYR A 3 4.75 -11.90 19.99
C TYR A 3 6.03 -12.14 19.16
N LEU A 4 5.99 -13.09 18.22
CA LEU A 4 7.07 -13.31 17.25
C LEU A 4 6.94 -12.25 16.16
N PRO A 5 7.85 -11.26 16.08
CA PRO A 5 7.77 -10.21 15.09
C PRO A 5 7.90 -10.77 13.67
N SER A 6 7.10 -10.23 12.76
CA SER A 6 7.16 -10.44 11.31
C SER A 6 6.96 -11.89 10.83
N ALA A 7 5.78 -12.45 11.06
CA ALA A 7 5.36 -13.62 10.28
C ALA A 7 5.04 -13.19 8.83
N ILE A 8 5.31 -14.08 7.87
CA ILE A 8 4.68 -13.98 6.55
C ILE A 8 3.35 -14.69 6.68
N HIS A 9 2.26 -13.94 6.57
CA HIS A 9 0.91 -14.48 6.55
C HIS A 9 0.57 -14.89 5.12
N ASP A 10 0.43 -16.19 4.90
CA ASP A 10 -0.05 -16.73 3.63
C ASP A 10 -1.58 -16.67 3.60
N LEU A 11 -2.10 -15.72 2.85
CA LEU A 11 -3.53 -15.45 2.74
C LEU A 11 -4.13 -16.15 1.51
N ALA A 12 -3.89 -17.44 1.37
CA ALA A 12 -4.37 -18.23 0.24
C ALA A 12 -5.90 -18.34 0.16
N ASN A 13 -6.60 -18.20 1.30
CA ASN A 13 -8.07 -18.25 1.34
C ASN A 13 -8.70 -16.88 1.22
N ARG A 14 -8.97 -16.45 -0.02
CA ARG A 14 -9.60 -15.15 -0.36
C ARG A 14 -11.04 -14.95 0.16
N TRP A 15 -11.69 -16.01 0.66
CA TRP A 15 -13.03 -15.93 1.22
C TRP A 15 -13.05 -15.65 2.71
N GLN A 16 -11.90 -15.51 3.33
CA GLN A 16 -11.78 -15.26 4.75
C GLN A 16 -11.38 -13.79 4.99
N THR A 17 -12.18 -13.08 5.79
CA THR A 17 -11.78 -11.77 6.30
C THR A 17 -10.59 -11.93 7.24
N VAL A 18 -9.61 -11.07 7.08
CA VAL A 18 -8.38 -11.04 7.89
C VAL A 18 -8.46 -9.88 8.87
N ASP A 19 -8.21 -10.13 10.14
CA ASP A 19 -7.92 -9.04 11.09
C ASP A 19 -6.54 -8.45 10.75
N PRO A 20 -6.47 -7.23 10.20
CA PRO A 20 -5.20 -6.63 9.78
C PRO A 20 -4.29 -6.26 10.95
N ARG A 21 -4.80 -6.36 12.18
CA ARG A 21 -4.02 -6.14 13.41
C ARG A 21 -3.24 -7.36 13.84
N PHE A 22 -3.56 -8.53 13.29
CA PHE A 22 -2.92 -9.81 13.62
C PHE A 22 -2.83 -10.07 15.13
N GLY A 23 -3.93 -9.79 15.85
CA GLY A 23 -4.03 -10.00 17.30
C GLY A 23 -3.26 -8.98 18.15
N ARG A 24 -2.81 -7.86 17.59
CA ARG A 24 -2.15 -6.80 18.35
C ARG A 24 -3.15 -6.06 19.26
N PRO A 25 -2.81 -5.89 20.54
CA PRO A 25 -3.60 -5.03 21.42
C PRO A 25 -3.45 -3.56 21.01
N ASN A 26 -4.39 -2.73 21.46
CA ASN A 26 -4.37 -1.26 21.32
C ASN A 26 -4.56 -0.72 19.90
N ALA A 27 -4.95 -1.54 18.93
CA ALA A 27 -5.37 -1.14 17.59
C ALA A 27 -4.56 0.04 16.99
N PRO A 28 -3.23 -0.11 16.76
CA PRO A 28 -2.44 0.97 16.22
C PRO A 28 -2.96 1.36 14.83
N PRO A 29 -2.81 2.63 14.39
CA PRO A 29 -3.11 3.02 13.02
C PRO A 29 -2.36 2.15 12.03
N ILE A 30 -3.04 1.72 10.97
CA ILE A 30 -2.48 0.81 9.97
C ILE A 30 -2.07 1.59 8.73
N GLU A 31 -0.83 1.40 8.29
CA GLU A 31 -0.36 1.78 6.97
C GLU A 31 -0.14 0.52 6.12
N LEU A 32 -0.69 0.51 4.91
CA LEU A 32 -0.64 -0.63 3.99
C LEU A 32 0.14 -0.27 2.73
N ASP A 33 1.23 -1.00 2.48
CA ASP A 33 2.04 -0.90 1.25
C ASP A 33 1.68 -2.06 0.31
N LEU A 34 0.90 -1.74 -0.74
CA LEU A 34 0.43 -2.70 -1.74
C LEU A 34 1.47 -2.93 -2.84
N GLY A 35 2.01 -4.14 -2.88
CA GLY A 35 3.11 -4.48 -3.77
C GLY A 35 4.44 -3.98 -3.22
N CYS A 36 4.69 -4.21 -1.93
CA CYS A 36 5.85 -3.68 -1.19
C CYS A 36 7.22 -4.07 -1.78
N GLY A 37 7.26 -5.03 -2.69
CA GLY A 37 8.44 -5.43 -3.42
C GLY A 37 9.59 -5.90 -2.52
N THR A 38 10.71 -5.20 -2.57
CA THR A 38 11.90 -5.45 -1.73
C THR A 38 11.79 -4.80 -0.35
N GLY A 39 10.76 -3.98 -0.11
CA GLY A 39 10.42 -3.42 1.18
C GLY A 39 11.18 -2.16 1.59
N GLY A 40 11.90 -1.51 0.68
CA GLY A 40 12.66 -0.30 1.03
C GLY A 40 11.79 0.80 1.63
N PHE A 41 10.65 1.09 0.99
CA PHE A 41 9.68 2.06 1.49
C PHE A 41 8.97 1.58 2.77
N THR A 42 8.54 0.32 2.80
CA THR A 42 7.89 -0.31 3.96
C THR A 42 8.77 -0.24 5.22
N LEU A 43 10.08 -0.51 5.08
CA LEU A 43 11.05 -0.41 6.18
C LEU A 43 11.25 1.05 6.63
N ALA A 44 11.27 1.99 5.68
CA ALA A 44 11.39 3.41 5.99
C ALA A 44 10.17 3.93 6.77
N LEU A 45 8.96 3.53 6.38
CA LEU A 45 7.73 3.80 7.14
C LEU A 45 7.81 3.24 8.56
N ALA A 46 8.23 1.98 8.71
CA ALA A 46 8.29 1.33 10.01
C ALA A 46 9.29 2.00 10.98
N ARG A 47 10.39 2.54 10.45
CA ARG A 47 11.35 3.33 11.24
C ARG A 47 10.78 4.70 11.65
N ARG A 48 10.05 5.34 10.73
CA ARG A 48 9.49 6.68 10.94
C ARG A 48 8.32 6.68 11.92
N TYR A 49 7.50 5.64 11.87
CA TYR A 49 6.26 5.54 12.65
C TYR A 49 6.23 4.26 13.50
N PRO A 50 7.07 4.19 14.56
CA PRO A 50 7.13 3.01 15.43
C PRO A 50 5.81 2.73 16.15
N GLU A 51 4.94 3.74 16.28
CA GLU A 51 3.60 3.64 16.89
C GLU A 51 2.53 3.11 15.92
N ARG A 52 2.82 2.99 14.62
CA ARG A 52 1.90 2.47 13.61
C ARG A 52 2.22 1.02 13.28
N LEU A 53 1.23 0.29 12.80
CA LEU A 53 1.43 -1.02 12.23
C LEU A 53 1.59 -0.89 10.70
N ILE A 54 2.73 -1.32 10.19
CA ILE A 54 3.06 -1.27 8.78
C ILE A 54 2.84 -2.66 8.17
N LEU A 55 1.93 -2.73 7.20
CA LEU A 55 1.60 -3.96 6.48
C LEU A 55 2.23 -3.91 5.08
N GLY A 56 3.02 -4.92 4.73
CA GLY A 56 3.54 -5.09 3.38
C GLY A 56 2.85 -6.26 2.67
N ALA A 57 2.16 -6.00 1.55
CA ALA A 57 1.54 -7.01 0.71
C ALA A 57 2.36 -7.25 -0.55
N GLU A 58 2.65 -8.51 -0.89
CA GLU A 58 3.41 -8.89 -2.09
C GLU A 58 3.03 -10.31 -2.52
N VAL A 59 3.00 -10.55 -3.84
CA VAL A 59 2.69 -11.87 -4.43
C VAL A 59 3.91 -12.79 -4.53
N GLN A 60 5.11 -12.22 -4.45
CA GLN A 60 6.35 -12.98 -4.61
C GLN A 60 6.93 -13.38 -3.26
N LEU A 61 6.73 -14.64 -2.86
CA LEU A 61 7.25 -15.19 -1.60
C LEU A 61 8.77 -14.96 -1.42
N GLY A 62 9.54 -15.05 -2.51
CA GLY A 62 10.99 -14.82 -2.45
C GLY A 62 11.38 -13.40 -2.05
N ARG A 63 10.57 -12.38 -2.39
CA ARG A 63 10.76 -11.00 -1.94
C ARG A 63 10.43 -10.87 -0.46
N LEU A 64 9.28 -11.41 -0.04
CA LEU A 64 8.86 -11.39 1.36
C LEU A 64 9.84 -12.09 2.30
N ARG A 65 10.41 -13.25 1.90
CA ARG A 65 11.43 -13.94 2.71
C ARG A 65 12.68 -13.10 2.92
N ARG A 66 13.14 -12.39 1.88
CA ARG A 66 14.28 -11.46 2.01
C ARG A 66 13.95 -10.31 2.95
N LEU A 67 12.78 -9.69 2.77
CA LEU A 67 12.32 -8.61 3.62
C LEU A 67 12.16 -9.07 5.07
N GLN A 68 11.60 -10.26 5.31
CA GLN A 68 11.45 -10.84 6.65
C GLN A 68 12.80 -10.98 7.36
N ASN A 69 13.85 -11.40 6.65
CA ASN A 69 15.19 -11.48 7.23
C ASN A 69 15.71 -10.10 7.65
N VAL A 70 15.50 -9.07 6.82
CA VAL A 70 15.87 -7.67 7.16
C VAL A 70 15.10 -7.18 8.39
N ILE A 71 13.80 -7.47 8.46
CA ILE A 71 12.94 -7.09 9.59
C ILE A 71 13.45 -7.73 10.89
N ARG A 72 13.75 -9.03 10.85
CA ARG A 72 14.29 -9.76 12.01
C ARG A 72 15.64 -9.23 12.48
N GLN A 73 16.56 -9.01 11.56
CA GLN A 73 17.90 -8.47 11.85
C GLN A 73 17.83 -7.02 12.38
N GLY A 74 16.91 -6.22 11.85
CA GLY A 74 16.69 -4.83 12.24
C GLY A 74 15.85 -4.67 13.52
N GLY A 75 15.32 -5.76 14.09
CA GLY A 75 14.53 -5.71 15.33
C GLY A 75 13.17 -5.01 15.21
N PHE A 76 12.62 -4.89 13.99
CA PHE A 76 11.33 -4.25 13.78
C PHE A 76 10.19 -5.06 14.42
N ARG A 77 9.34 -4.40 15.19
CA ARG A 77 8.21 -5.03 15.88
C ARG A 77 6.84 -4.55 15.38
N ASN A 78 6.82 -3.54 14.54
CA ASN A 78 5.62 -2.89 14.04
C ASN A 78 5.35 -3.20 12.55
N MET A 79 5.80 -4.35 12.07
CA MET A 79 5.61 -4.77 10.67
C MET A 79 5.00 -6.17 10.60
N GLU A 80 4.11 -6.36 9.61
CA GLU A 80 3.62 -7.68 9.19
C GLU A 80 3.69 -7.79 7.67
N LEU A 81 3.90 -8.99 7.17
CA LEU A 81 4.00 -9.28 5.75
C LEU A 81 2.88 -10.21 5.31
N MET A 82 2.27 -9.93 4.18
CA MET A 82 1.18 -10.71 3.61
C MET A 82 1.55 -11.22 2.22
N LEU A 83 1.55 -12.54 2.06
CA LEU A 83 1.66 -13.19 0.76
C LEU A 83 0.25 -13.27 0.15
N VAL A 84 -0.06 -12.33 -0.73
CA VAL A 84 -1.43 -12.18 -1.25
C VAL A 84 -1.45 -11.37 -2.54
N ASN A 85 -2.48 -11.58 -3.34
CA ASN A 85 -2.81 -10.73 -4.48
C ASN A 85 -3.49 -9.44 -4.00
N ASN A 86 -3.04 -8.29 -4.49
CA ASN A 86 -3.55 -6.97 -4.08
C ASN A 86 -5.06 -6.79 -4.36
N LEU A 87 -5.57 -7.31 -5.48
CA LEU A 87 -7.01 -7.26 -5.80
C LEU A 87 -7.84 -8.07 -4.81
N GLU A 88 -7.34 -9.26 -4.44
CA GLU A 88 -8.03 -10.13 -3.48
C GLU A 88 -8.00 -9.52 -2.07
N LEU A 89 -6.84 -8.99 -1.66
CA LEU A 89 -6.69 -8.34 -0.35
C LEU A 89 -7.68 -7.19 -0.19
N ILE A 90 -7.68 -6.25 -1.13
CA ILE A 90 -8.53 -5.07 -1.07
C ILE A 90 -10.00 -5.41 -1.33
N GLY A 91 -10.30 -6.30 -2.27
CA GLY A 91 -11.67 -6.62 -2.66
C GLY A 91 -12.44 -7.44 -1.64
N PHE A 92 -11.76 -8.34 -0.90
CA PHE A 92 -12.48 -9.38 -0.15
C PHE A 92 -11.97 -9.61 1.28
N MET A 93 -10.69 -9.31 1.58
CA MET A 93 -10.08 -9.82 2.79
C MET A 93 -10.00 -8.76 3.91
N LEU A 94 -9.81 -7.49 3.58
CA LEU A 94 -9.73 -6.43 4.58
C LEU A 94 -11.12 -5.94 4.97
N PRO A 95 -11.36 -5.71 6.30
CA PRO A 95 -12.59 -5.09 6.79
C PRO A 95 -12.73 -3.65 6.31
N ASP A 96 -13.96 -3.14 6.35
CA ASP A 96 -14.26 -1.74 6.13
C ASP A 96 -13.55 -0.86 7.17
N ALA A 97 -13.14 0.33 6.75
CA ALA A 97 -12.54 1.36 7.61
C ALA A 97 -11.43 0.80 8.52
N SER A 98 -10.53 -0.03 7.97
CA SER A 98 -9.49 -0.72 8.73
C SER A 98 -8.07 -0.20 8.47
N VAL A 99 -7.89 0.66 7.47
CA VAL A 99 -6.58 1.17 7.03
C VAL A 99 -6.55 2.69 7.11
N ARG A 100 -5.56 3.25 7.80
CA ARG A 100 -5.36 4.70 7.94
C ARG A 100 -4.72 5.32 6.71
N ARG A 101 -3.71 4.66 6.13
CA ARG A 101 -3.04 5.11 4.91
C ARG A 101 -2.70 3.91 4.02
N LEU A 102 -3.01 4.01 2.74
CA LEU A 102 -2.75 3.00 1.73
C LEU A 102 -1.82 3.56 0.67
N HIS A 103 -0.75 2.85 0.40
CA HIS A 103 0.26 3.18 -0.60
C HIS A 103 0.17 2.20 -1.77
N LEU A 104 0.07 2.73 -2.99
CA LEU A 104 0.18 1.98 -4.24
C LEU A 104 1.25 2.65 -5.09
N LEU A 105 2.49 2.23 -4.92
CA LEU A 105 3.66 2.89 -5.48
C LEU A 105 4.28 2.07 -6.60
N CYS A 106 4.44 2.69 -7.76
CA CYS A 106 5.02 2.10 -8.97
C CYS A 106 4.42 0.72 -9.34
N PRO A 107 3.07 0.58 -9.35
CA PRO A 107 2.44 -0.65 -9.83
C PRO A 107 2.74 -0.86 -11.31
N ASP A 108 2.72 -2.12 -11.76
CA ASP A 108 2.99 -2.48 -13.15
C ASP A 108 2.12 -1.66 -14.12
N PRO A 109 2.71 -0.83 -15.00
CA PRO A 109 1.96 0.10 -15.84
C PRO A 109 1.31 -0.57 -17.05
N TRP A 110 1.70 -1.82 -17.38
CA TRP A 110 1.21 -2.58 -18.55
C TRP A 110 1.07 -1.69 -19.79
N PRO A 111 2.18 -1.20 -20.39
CA PRO A 111 2.14 -0.15 -21.40
C PRO A 111 1.48 -0.58 -22.71
N LYS A 112 1.54 -1.88 -23.06
CA LYS A 112 0.93 -2.42 -24.27
C LYS A 112 -0.60 -2.43 -24.15
N ALA A 113 -1.32 -1.91 -25.17
CA ALA A 113 -2.78 -1.79 -25.18
C ALA A 113 -3.50 -3.11 -24.80
N ARG A 114 -3.04 -4.25 -25.34
CA ARG A 114 -3.60 -5.61 -25.04
C ARG A 114 -3.44 -6.03 -23.58
N HIS A 115 -2.61 -5.36 -22.79
CA HIS A 115 -2.36 -5.68 -21.39
C HIS A 115 -3.00 -4.68 -20.42
N ARG A 116 -3.66 -3.62 -20.91
CA ARG A 116 -4.26 -2.57 -20.04
C ARG A 116 -5.30 -3.14 -19.08
N ALA A 117 -6.03 -4.20 -19.46
CA ALA A 117 -6.96 -4.87 -18.56
C ALA A 117 -6.31 -5.49 -17.30
N LYS A 118 -4.97 -5.62 -17.28
CA LYS A 118 -4.21 -6.10 -16.12
C LYS A 118 -3.86 -4.98 -15.12
N ARG A 119 -4.12 -3.71 -15.48
CA ARG A 119 -3.87 -2.58 -14.59
C ARG A 119 -4.74 -2.66 -13.37
N LEU A 120 -4.11 -2.45 -12.22
CA LEU A 120 -4.79 -2.49 -10.92
C LEU A 120 -5.75 -1.31 -10.75
N ALA A 121 -5.32 -0.11 -11.18
CA ALA A 121 -6.05 1.14 -10.97
C ALA A 121 -7.30 1.25 -11.86
N THR A 122 -8.40 0.73 -11.36
CA THR A 122 -9.75 0.78 -11.97
C THR A 122 -10.73 1.42 -10.98
N SER A 123 -11.88 1.91 -11.47
CA SER A 123 -12.94 2.44 -10.61
C SER A 123 -13.39 1.41 -9.56
N ALA A 124 -13.57 0.15 -9.97
CA ALA A 124 -13.92 -0.93 -9.05
C ALA A 124 -12.88 -1.14 -7.96
N PHE A 125 -11.58 -1.10 -8.30
CA PHE A 125 -10.50 -1.22 -7.32
C PHE A 125 -10.51 -0.04 -6.34
N PHE A 126 -10.58 1.21 -6.82
CA PHE A 126 -10.56 2.37 -5.94
C PHE A 126 -11.84 2.52 -5.10
N THR A 127 -12.98 2.00 -5.56
CA THR A 127 -14.18 1.87 -4.71
C THR A 127 -13.90 0.94 -3.52
N GLN A 128 -13.23 -0.19 -3.73
CA GLN A 128 -12.83 -1.07 -2.63
C GLN A 128 -11.74 -0.44 -1.76
N VAL A 129 -10.82 0.34 -2.33
CA VAL A 129 -9.86 1.12 -1.54
C VAL A 129 -10.58 2.13 -0.63
N ALA A 130 -11.60 2.83 -1.14
CA ALA A 130 -12.43 3.72 -0.32
C ALA A 130 -13.13 2.98 0.82
N ARG A 131 -13.63 1.76 0.58
CA ARG A 131 -14.25 0.91 1.61
C ARG A 131 -13.27 0.58 2.74
N VAL A 132 -12.04 0.16 2.40
CA VAL A 132 -11.03 -0.27 3.39
C VAL A 132 -10.39 0.89 4.13
N LEU A 133 -10.27 2.07 3.53
CA LEU A 133 -9.72 3.24 4.21
C LEU A 133 -10.68 3.73 5.30
N GLU A 134 -10.16 4.18 6.43
CA GLU A 134 -10.92 4.92 7.43
C GLU A 134 -11.45 6.24 6.86
N PRO A 135 -12.57 6.79 7.35
CA PRO A 135 -12.95 8.18 7.05
C PRO A 135 -11.78 9.13 7.39
N GLY A 136 -11.40 9.99 6.44
CA GLY A 136 -10.18 10.80 6.56
C GLY A 136 -8.88 10.03 6.32
N GLY A 137 -8.94 8.76 5.97
CA GLY A 137 -7.78 7.97 5.57
C GLY A 137 -7.19 8.43 4.23
N VAL A 138 -5.92 8.11 3.99
CA VAL A 138 -5.15 8.63 2.85
C VAL A 138 -4.86 7.54 1.83
N LEU A 139 -5.17 7.80 0.57
CA LEU A 139 -4.68 7.06 -0.60
C LEU A 139 -3.47 7.78 -1.17
N HIS A 140 -2.32 7.10 -1.22
CA HIS A 140 -1.08 7.59 -1.80
C HIS A 140 -0.71 6.77 -3.04
N LEU A 141 -0.56 7.44 -4.19
CA LEU A 141 -0.20 6.84 -5.47
C LEU A 141 1.09 7.45 -5.99
N ALA A 142 1.92 6.65 -6.67
CA ALA A 142 3.06 7.14 -7.45
C ALA A 142 3.34 6.20 -8.62
N THR A 143 3.83 6.75 -9.73
CA THR A 143 4.31 5.97 -10.87
C THR A 143 5.19 6.82 -11.78
N ASP A 144 6.22 6.21 -12.37
CA ASP A 144 7.09 6.83 -13.38
C ASP A 144 6.47 6.87 -14.79
N HIS A 145 5.34 6.21 -14.99
CA HIS A 145 4.67 6.09 -16.28
C HIS A 145 3.57 7.14 -16.43
N VAL A 146 3.89 8.29 -17.02
CA VAL A 146 2.99 9.47 -17.15
C VAL A 146 1.58 9.11 -17.62
N PRO A 147 1.35 8.33 -18.72
CA PRO A 147 -0.01 7.99 -19.12
C PRO A 147 -0.77 7.12 -18.10
N TYR A 148 -0.06 6.41 -17.21
CA TYR A 148 -0.72 5.65 -16.14
C TYR A 148 -1.03 6.54 -14.94
N HIS A 149 -0.16 7.50 -14.64
CA HIS A 149 -0.41 8.53 -13.64
C HIS A 149 -1.69 9.32 -13.95
N GLU A 150 -1.81 9.84 -15.18
CA GLU A 150 -3.00 10.55 -15.67
C GLU A 150 -4.27 9.68 -15.59
N ALA A 151 -4.15 8.40 -15.96
CA ALA A 151 -5.27 7.46 -15.86
C ALA A 151 -5.68 7.17 -14.40
N GLN A 152 -4.72 7.04 -13.48
CA GLN A 152 -5.00 6.89 -12.04
C GLN A 152 -5.72 8.12 -11.51
N GLN A 153 -5.21 9.31 -11.82
CA GLN A 153 -5.81 10.59 -11.44
C GLN A 153 -7.26 10.69 -11.92
N ALA A 154 -7.48 10.51 -13.22
CA ALA A 154 -8.82 10.60 -13.81
C ALA A 154 -9.83 9.62 -13.17
N VAL A 155 -9.39 8.39 -12.86
CA VAL A 155 -10.25 7.40 -12.24
C VAL A 155 -10.60 7.80 -10.81
N VAL A 156 -9.62 8.22 -9.98
CA VAL A 156 -9.87 8.56 -8.57
C VAL A 156 -10.71 9.83 -8.45
N GLU A 157 -10.41 10.86 -9.25
CA GLU A 157 -11.16 12.13 -9.25
C GLU A 157 -12.59 11.99 -9.79
N GLY A 158 -12.85 10.96 -10.60
CA GLY A 158 -14.21 10.61 -11.05
C GLY A 158 -15.05 9.88 -10.00
N LEU A 159 -14.50 9.54 -8.82
CA LEU A 159 -15.20 8.86 -7.75
C LEU A 159 -15.63 9.84 -6.64
N PRO A 160 -16.85 9.72 -6.09
CA PRO A 160 -17.35 10.65 -5.07
C PRO A 160 -16.70 10.45 -3.70
N PHE A 161 -15.81 9.48 -3.53
CA PHE A 161 -15.27 9.07 -2.25
C PHE A 161 -14.00 9.80 -1.85
N PHE A 162 -13.37 10.50 -2.79
CA PHE A 162 -12.04 11.06 -2.60
C PHE A 162 -11.98 12.56 -2.88
N ARG A 163 -11.14 13.25 -2.12
CA ARG A 163 -10.73 14.63 -2.36
C ARG A 163 -9.20 14.69 -2.50
N ALA A 164 -8.71 15.37 -3.52
CA ALA A 164 -7.27 15.61 -3.68
C ALA A 164 -6.71 16.34 -2.44
N ALA A 165 -5.58 15.84 -1.94
CA ALA A 165 -4.95 16.33 -0.72
C ALA A 165 -3.43 16.09 -0.75
N PRO A 166 -2.66 16.74 -1.62
CA PRO A 166 -1.22 16.52 -1.75
C PRO A 166 -0.47 16.76 -0.45
N GLU A 167 -0.99 17.62 0.42
CA GLU A 167 -0.45 17.89 1.76
C GLU A 167 -0.49 16.66 2.69
N ALA A 168 -1.38 15.70 2.44
CA ALA A 168 -1.57 14.51 3.29
C ALA A 168 -0.39 13.52 3.27
N ILE A 169 0.56 13.73 2.37
CA ILE A 169 1.80 12.95 2.26
C ILE A 169 3.07 13.81 2.39
N ALA A 170 2.95 15.06 2.84
CA ALA A 170 4.11 15.95 3.01
C ALA A 170 5.16 15.37 3.98
N ASP A 171 4.69 14.60 4.96
CA ASP A 171 5.52 13.86 5.92
C ASP A 171 6.32 12.69 5.30
N LEU A 172 6.06 12.35 4.04
CA LEU A 172 6.72 11.27 3.28
C LEU A 172 7.68 11.78 2.19
N ALA A 173 7.84 13.07 2.03
CA ALA A 173 8.55 13.69 0.91
C ALA A 173 10.01 13.22 0.73
N ASP A 174 10.65 12.76 1.80
CA ASP A 174 12.01 12.21 1.83
C ASP A 174 12.05 10.67 1.80
N LEU A 175 10.88 9.99 1.80
CA LEU A 175 10.81 8.54 1.68
C LEU A 175 10.63 8.12 0.23
N GLU A 176 11.46 7.20 -0.20
CA GLU A 176 11.49 6.73 -1.58
C GLU A 176 11.44 5.20 -1.65
N THR A 177 10.74 4.70 -2.65
CA THR A 177 10.85 3.29 -3.04
C THR A 177 12.21 3.01 -3.69
N ASP A 178 12.60 1.73 -3.79
CA ASP A 178 13.79 1.34 -4.54
C ASP A 178 13.69 1.71 -6.03
N PHE A 179 12.47 1.71 -6.58
CA PHE A 179 12.19 2.14 -7.94
C PHE A 179 12.38 3.65 -8.12
N GLU A 180 11.88 4.46 -7.20
CA GLU A 180 12.03 5.92 -7.25
C GLU A 180 13.49 6.33 -7.20
N ARG A 181 14.28 5.74 -6.30
CA ARG A 181 15.74 5.99 -6.24
C ARG A 181 16.41 5.70 -7.58
N LYS A 182 16.07 4.57 -8.20
CA LYS A 182 16.60 4.19 -9.52
C LYS A 182 16.20 5.18 -10.60
N TRP A 183 14.93 5.62 -10.63
CA TRP A 183 14.44 6.53 -11.65
C TRP A 183 14.96 7.95 -11.45
N LYS A 184 15.02 8.45 -10.23
CA LYS A 184 15.65 9.73 -9.91
C LYS A 184 17.13 9.76 -10.30
N ALA A 185 17.87 8.69 -10.04
CA ALA A 185 19.26 8.54 -10.49
C ALA A 185 19.39 8.57 -12.03
N ALA A 186 18.35 8.16 -12.74
CA ALA A 186 18.27 8.22 -14.22
C ALA A 186 17.64 9.53 -14.74
N GLY A 187 17.42 10.55 -13.87
CA GLY A 187 16.82 11.83 -14.24
C GLY A 187 15.33 11.77 -14.57
N LYS A 188 14.64 10.70 -14.18
CA LYS A 188 13.20 10.54 -14.44
C LYS A 188 12.38 10.91 -13.20
N PRO A 189 11.41 11.83 -13.30
CA PRO A 189 10.51 12.14 -12.22
C PRO A 189 9.57 10.96 -11.93
N VAL A 190 9.19 10.80 -10.67
CA VAL A 190 8.12 9.92 -10.24
C VAL A 190 7.09 10.78 -9.52
N PRO A 191 6.06 11.27 -10.22
CA PRO A 191 5.04 12.10 -9.60
C PRO A 191 4.16 11.30 -8.64
N HIS A 192 3.75 11.99 -7.57
CA HIS A 192 2.87 11.45 -6.53
C HIS A 192 1.50 12.11 -6.59
N LEU A 193 0.48 11.32 -6.23
CA LEU A 193 -0.88 11.79 -5.98
C LEU A 193 -1.28 11.38 -4.56
N ALA A 194 -1.99 12.25 -3.88
CA ALA A 194 -2.59 11.93 -2.60
C ALA A 194 -4.04 12.39 -2.53
N TYR A 195 -4.85 11.53 -1.94
CA TYR A 195 -6.29 11.75 -1.77
C TYR A 195 -6.71 11.39 -0.36
N VAL A 196 -7.64 12.14 0.19
CA VAL A 196 -8.28 11.82 1.47
C VAL A 196 -9.66 11.21 1.18
N ARG A 197 -9.97 10.09 1.84
CA ARG A 197 -11.31 9.51 1.83
C ARG A 197 -12.28 10.45 2.56
N LEU A 198 -13.35 10.82 1.89
CA LEU A 198 -14.44 11.58 2.49
C LEU A 198 -15.22 10.71 3.48
N ALA A 199 -15.77 11.32 4.54
CA ALA A 199 -16.76 10.67 5.36
C ALA A 199 -18.05 10.47 4.54
N GLU A 200 -18.75 9.38 4.78
CA GLU A 200 -20.11 9.23 4.24
C GLU A 200 -21.01 10.29 4.88
N THR A 201 -21.73 11.03 4.05
CA THR A 201 -22.75 12.01 4.48
C THR A 201 -24.04 11.29 4.80
#